data_f65c58ced9a056d874567acc221aa7b3
#
_entry.id   f65c58ced9a056d874567acc221aa7b3
#
_cell.length_a   1.000
_cell.length_b   1.000
_cell.length_c   1.000
_cell.angle_alpha   90.00
_cell.angle_beta   90.00
_cell.angle_gamma   90.00
#
_symmetry.space_group_name_H-M   'P 1'
#
loop_
_entity.id
_entity.type
_entity.pdbx_description
1 polymer ?
#
loop_
_entity_poly.entity_id
_entity_poly.type
_entity_poly.pdbx_seq_one_letter_code
_entity_poly.pdbx_strand_id
1 'polypeptide(L)'
;MRTGRDVGAAHGVVGNEAMVAQMRKGALEYCVMALIGDDERYGFELVQRLRDFDGVVTTEGTIYPLLSRLRKDGRVETSWRESDSGPPRRYYRLTESGRESLERFAREWERFRDSVNAILKERTTRSSRQSEFPSPLPAGPGRTLSAAPPRR
;
A
#
# COMPACT_ATOMS: atom_id res chain seq x y z
N MET A 1 23.13 -9.88 36.53
CA MET A 1 22.84 -10.27 35.13
C MET A 1 21.35 -10.18 34.90
N ARG A 2 20.88 -9.13 34.21
CA ARG A 2 19.50 -9.01 33.77
C ARG A 2 19.54 -8.73 32.28
N THR A 3 19.18 -9.73 31.50
CA THR A 3 18.93 -9.62 30.04
C THR A 3 17.57 -9.00 29.83
N GLY A 4 17.52 -7.72 29.49
CA GLY A 4 16.33 -7.06 28.97
C GLY A 4 16.03 -7.62 27.58
N ARG A 5 14.88 -8.30 27.46
CA ARG A 5 14.35 -8.71 26.16
C ARG A 5 13.70 -7.50 25.51
N ASP A 6 14.32 -7.02 24.47
CA ASP A 6 13.78 -6.04 23.56
C ASP A 6 12.78 -6.76 22.62
N VAL A 7 11.51 -6.80 23.00
CA VAL A 7 10.42 -7.44 22.22
C VAL A 7 9.55 -6.43 21.46
N GLY A 8 9.97 -5.17 21.38
CA GLY A 8 9.13 -4.11 20.80
C GLY A 8 9.20 -3.92 19.29
N ALA A 9 10.28 -4.37 18.62
CA ALA A 9 10.52 -4.04 17.22
C ALA A 9 9.88 -5.02 16.20
N ALA A 10 9.67 -6.28 16.57
CA ALA A 10 9.19 -7.30 15.62
C ALA A 10 7.71 -7.19 15.24
N HIS A 11 6.86 -6.67 16.13
CA HIS A 11 5.41 -6.56 15.86
C HIS A 11 5.06 -5.46 14.85
N GLY A 12 5.82 -4.40 14.79
CA GLY A 12 5.58 -3.30 13.84
C GLY A 12 5.89 -3.68 12.38
N VAL A 13 6.91 -4.46 12.14
CA VAL A 13 7.35 -4.87 10.79
C VAL A 13 6.37 -5.85 10.17
N VAL A 14 5.94 -6.87 10.89
CA VAL A 14 4.97 -7.87 10.40
C VAL A 14 3.62 -7.23 10.10
N GLY A 15 3.15 -6.29 10.94
CA GLY A 15 1.91 -5.55 10.71
C GLY A 15 1.95 -4.70 9.45
N ASN A 16 3.08 -4.06 9.16
CA ASN A 16 3.27 -3.25 7.97
C ASN A 16 3.30 -4.09 6.68
N GLU A 17 4.00 -5.23 6.69
CA GLU A 17 4.04 -6.15 5.54
C GLU A 17 2.66 -6.70 5.19
N ALA A 18 1.88 -7.13 6.16
CA ALA A 18 0.52 -7.61 5.95
C ALA A 18 -0.41 -6.53 5.39
N MET A 19 -0.32 -5.31 5.90
CA MET A 19 -1.07 -4.14 5.39
C MET A 19 -0.69 -3.84 3.93
N VAL A 20 0.60 -3.77 3.62
CA VAL A 20 1.09 -3.52 2.26
C VAL A 20 0.68 -4.63 1.31
N ALA A 21 0.69 -5.89 1.75
CA ALA A 21 0.21 -7.02 0.95
C ALA A 21 -1.29 -6.89 0.60
N GLN A 22 -2.12 -6.43 1.55
CA GLN A 22 -3.53 -6.15 1.28
C GLN A 22 -3.72 -4.98 0.30
N MET A 23 -2.93 -3.92 0.41
CA MET A 23 -2.98 -2.80 -0.53
C MET A 23 -2.60 -3.21 -1.96
N ARG A 24 -1.65 -4.14 -2.11
CA ARG A 24 -1.25 -4.69 -3.42
C ARG A 24 -2.30 -5.60 -4.04
N LYS A 25 -3.11 -6.24 -3.21
CA LYS A 25 -4.11 -7.19 -3.68
C LYS A 25 -5.12 -6.48 -4.59
N GLY A 26 -5.22 -6.93 -5.82
CA GLY A 26 -6.10 -6.33 -6.84
C GLY A 26 -5.44 -5.23 -7.68
N ALA A 27 -4.41 -4.53 -7.18
CA ALA A 27 -3.70 -3.53 -7.98
C ALA A 27 -2.54 -4.13 -8.80
N LEU A 28 -1.91 -5.20 -8.31
CA LEU A 28 -0.71 -5.77 -8.91
C LEU A 28 -0.92 -6.22 -10.37
N GLU A 29 -2.06 -6.80 -10.69
CA GLU A 29 -2.36 -7.22 -12.06
C GLU A 29 -2.39 -6.04 -13.03
N TYR A 30 -2.93 -4.90 -12.62
CA TYR A 30 -2.97 -3.69 -13.43
C TYR A 30 -1.60 -3.01 -13.51
N CYS A 31 -0.79 -3.11 -12.45
CA CYS A 31 0.61 -2.66 -12.51
C CYS A 31 1.40 -3.46 -13.56
N VAL A 32 1.22 -4.79 -13.59
CA VAL A 32 1.84 -5.65 -14.59
C VAL A 32 1.34 -5.31 -15.99
N MET A 33 0.04 -5.13 -16.16
CA MET A 33 -0.55 -4.74 -17.45
C MET A 33 -0.05 -3.37 -17.91
N ALA A 34 0.09 -2.40 -17.00
CA ALA A 34 0.64 -1.07 -17.30
C ALA A 34 2.11 -1.14 -17.74
N LEU A 35 2.90 -2.03 -17.16
CA LEU A 35 4.30 -2.24 -17.56
C LEU A 35 4.44 -2.97 -18.89
N ILE A 36 3.49 -3.81 -19.27
CA ILE A 36 3.43 -4.37 -20.62
C ILE A 36 3.23 -3.21 -21.61
N GLY A 37 2.30 -2.31 -21.31
CA GLY A 37 2.02 -1.15 -22.16
C GLY A 37 1.50 -1.55 -23.55
N ASP A 38 1.83 -0.74 -24.55
CA ASP A 38 1.40 -0.94 -25.94
C ASP A 38 2.30 -1.90 -26.73
N ASP A 39 3.48 -2.20 -26.19
CA ASP A 39 4.48 -3.07 -26.81
C ASP A 39 4.41 -4.49 -26.24
N GLU A 40 5.18 -5.39 -26.87
CA GLU A 40 5.45 -6.71 -26.32
C GLU A 40 6.58 -6.63 -25.29
N ARG A 41 6.43 -7.33 -24.16
CA ARG A 41 7.43 -7.40 -23.09
C ARG A 41 7.78 -8.83 -22.73
N TYR A 42 9.06 -9.10 -22.55
CA TYR A 42 9.54 -10.37 -22.04
C TYR A 42 9.21 -10.51 -20.56
N GLY A 43 8.74 -11.69 -20.14
CA GLY A 43 8.27 -11.90 -18.76
C GLY A 43 9.31 -11.58 -17.69
N PHE A 44 10.58 -11.90 -17.92
CA PHE A 44 11.66 -11.58 -17.00
C PHE A 44 11.90 -10.05 -16.88
N GLU A 45 11.78 -9.30 -17.97
CA GLU A 45 11.88 -7.83 -17.94
C GLU A 45 10.79 -7.20 -17.08
N LEU A 46 9.57 -7.76 -17.12
CA LEU A 46 8.48 -7.29 -16.26
C LEU A 46 8.80 -7.47 -14.78
N VAL A 47 9.39 -8.61 -14.41
CA VAL A 47 9.83 -8.85 -13.03
C VAL A 47 10.92 -7.86 -12.61
N GLN A 48 11.89 -7.61 -13.47
CA GLN A 48 12.97 -6.65 -13.19
C GLN A 48 12.43 -5.23 -13.01
N ARG A 49 11.58 -4.77 -13.92
CA ARG A 49 10.98 -3.42 -13.85
C ARG A 49 10.08 -3.22 -12.63
N LEU A 50 9.37 -4.26 -12.18
CA LEU A 50 8.57 -4.16 -10.95
C LEU A 50 9.43 -3.94 -9.70
N ARG A 51 10.67 -4.40 -9.70
CA ARG A 51 11.60 -4.18 -8.59
C ARG A 51 12.05 -2.73 -8.45
N ASP A 52 11.95 -1.93 -9.51
CA ASP A 52 12.28 -0.50 -9.50
C ASP A 52 11.22 0.34 -8.73
N PHE A 53 10.09 -0.28 -8.37
CA PHE A 53 9.00 0.36 -7.64
C PHE A 53 8.87 -0.20 -6.22
N ASP A 54 9.40 0.49 -5.22
CA ASP A 54 9.43 0.05 -3.81
C ASP A 54 8.07 -0.42 -3.27
N GLY A 55 6.98 0.24 -3.65
CA GLY A 55 5.62 -0.11 -3.23
C GLY A 55 5.08 -1.41 -3.82
N VAL A 56 5.71 -1.95 -4.87
CA VAL A 56 5.20 -3.07 -5.68
C VAL A 56 6.17 -4.26 -5.70
N VAL A 57 7.16 -4.27 -4.80
CA VAL A 57 8.15 -5.36 -4.72
C VAL A 57 7.48 -6.72 -4.69
N THR A 58 7.85 -7.57 -5.63
CA THR A 58 7.26 -8.89 -5.83
C THR A 58 8.30 -9.87 -6.37
N THR A 59 7.98 -11.16 -6.37
CA THR A 59 8.85 -12.25 -6.81
C THR A 59 8.38 -12.85 -8.12
N GLU A 60 9.27 -13.56 -8.80
CA GLU A 60 8.92 -14.34 -9.99
C GLU A 60 7.80 -15.34 -9.71
N GLY A 61 7.82 -15.97 -8.52
CA GLY A 61 6.78 -16.87 -8.05
C GLY A 61 5.38 -16.27 -7.96
N THR A 62 5.28 -14.94 -7.89
CA THR A 62 4.01 -14.21 -7.91
C THR A 62 3.64 -13.77 -9.33
N ILE A 63 4.60 -13.30 -10.11
CA ILE A 63 4.33 -12.69 -11.42
C ILE A 63 3.98 -13.71 -12.49
N TYR A 64 4.66 -14.84 -12.58
CA TYR A 64 4.35 -15.83 -13.62
C TYR A 64 2.97 -16.46 -13.48
N PRO A 65 2.48 -16.85 -12.28
CA PRO A 65 1.08 -17.26 -12.10
C PRO A 65 0.09 -16.16 -12.47
N LEU A 66 0.40 -14.90 -12.16
CA LEU A 66 -0.42 -13.75 -12.52
C LEU A 66 -0.51 -13.56 -14.04
N LEU A 67 0.62 -13.60 -14.75
CA LEU A 67 0.66 -13.54 -16.22
C LEU A 67 -0.12 -14.70 -16.86
N SER A 68 -0.04 -15.91 -16.29
CA SER A 68 -0.82 -17.04 -16.74
C SER A 68 -2.32 -16.82 -16.57
N ARG A 69 -2.75 -16.23 -15.46
CA ARG A 69 -4.14 -15.86 -15.22
C ARG A 69 -4.62 -14.78 -16.20
N LEU A 70 -3.87 -13.71 -16.37
CA LEU A 70 -4.18 -12.64 -17.33
C LEU A 70 -4.34 -13.16 -18.75
N ARG A 71 -3.52 -14.14 -19.16
CA ARG A 71 -3.65 -14.81 -20.44
C ARG A 71 -4.93 -15.65 -20.52
N LYS A 72 -5.23 -16.42 -19.48
CA LYS A 72 -6.46 -17.23 -19.41
C LYS A 72 -7.72 -16.35 -19.47
N ASP A 73 -7.66 -15.19 -18.83
CA ASP A 73 -8.75 -14.21 -18.79
C ASP A 73 -8.83 -13.37 -20.09
N GLY A 74 -7.97 -13.64 -21.07
CA GLY A 74 -7.96 -12.95 -22.37
C GLY A 74 -7.50 -11.50 -22.33
N ARG A 75 -6.84 -11.06 -21.23
CA ARG A 75 -6.34 -9.69 -21.09
C ARG A 75 -4.96 -9.49 -21.70
N VAL A 76 -4.18 -10.56 -21.79
CA VAL A 76 -2.89 -10.61 -22.46
C VAL A 76 -2.83 -11.79 -23.42
N GLU A 77 -2.11 -11.63 -24.48
CA GLU A 77 -1.71 -12.66 -25.41
C GLU A 77 -0.21 -12.89 -25.35
N THR A 78 0.26 -14.02 -25.86
CA THR A 78 1.67 -14.37 -25.82
C THR A 78 2.19 -14.81 -27.15
N SER A 79 3.44 -14.42 -27.44
CA SER A 79 4.24 -14.92 -28.55
C SER A 79 5.54 -15.56 -28.04
N TRP A 80 6.10 -16.49 -28.81
CA TRP A 80 7.41 -17.06 -28.56
C TRP A 80 8.40 -16.51 -29.55
N ARG A 81 9.59 -16.12 -29.08
CA ARG A 81 10.69 -15.71 -29.93
C ARG A 81 11.93 -16.49 -29.59
N GLU A 82 12.67 -16.92 -30.61
CA GLU A 82 13.98 -17.49 -30.42
C GLU A 82 14.92 -16.46 -29.80
N SER A 83 15.88 -16.94 -29.03
CA SER A 83 16.89 -16.13 -28.36
C SER A 83 18.26 -16.54 -28.90
N ASP A 84 19.08 -15.57 -29.27
CA ASP A 84 20.45 -15.81 -29.81
C ASP A 84 21.37 -16.48 -28.78
N SER A 85 21.02 -16.49 -27.50
CA SER A 85 21.84 -17.00 -26.41
C SER A 85 21.04 -17.75 -25.34
N GLY A 86 20.07 -18.59 -25.70
CA GLY A 86 19.31 -19.35 -24.71
C GLY A 86 18.00 -19.93 -25.23
N PRO A 87 17.15 -20.49 -24.35
CA PRO A 87 15.86 -21.04 -24.74
C PRO A 87 14.92 -19.95 -25.28
N PRO A 88 13.92 -20.35 -26.09
CA PRO A 88 12.92 -19.42 -26.59
C PRO A 88 12.27 -18.60 -25.45
N ARG A 89 12.05 -17.32 -25.71
CA ARG A 89 11.50 -16.36 -24.72
C ARG A 89 10.02 -16.10 -24.99
N ARG A 90 9.23 -16.10 -23.93
CA ARG A 90 7.81 -15.75 -24.00
C ARG A 90 7.64 -14.25 -23.80
N TYR A 91 7.01 -13.59 -24.78
CA TYR A 91 6.62 -12.21 -24.78
C TYR A 91 5.11 -12.08 -24.48
N TYR A 92 4.73 -11.01 -23.83
CA TYR A 92 3.36 -10.70 -23.45
C TYR A 92 2.96 -9.35 -24.05
N ARG A 93 1.75 -9.29 -24.59
CA ARG A 93 1.14 -8.08 -25.14
C ARG A 93 -0.29 -7.95 -24.63
N LEU A 94 -0.76 -6.71 -24.38
CA LEU A 94 -2.15 -6.47 -24.03
C LEU A 94 -3.05 -6.76 -25.23
N THR A 95 -4.17 -7.44 -24.95
CA THR A 95 -5.30 -7.50 -25.88
C THR A 95 -6.10 -6.21 -25.83
N GLU A 96 -7.07 -6.02 -26.75
CA GLU A 96 -7.99 -4.90 -26.69
C GLU A 96 -8.75 -4.87 -25.35
N SER A 97 -9.30 -6.03 -24.96
CA SER A 97 -9.95 -6.19 -23.65
C SER A 97 -9.02 -5.88 -22.47
N GLY A 98 -7.73 -6.19 -22.58
CA GLY A 98 -6.72 -5.84 -21.60
C GLY A 98 -6.55 -4.33 -21.47
N ARG A 99 -6.41 -3.62 -22.61
CA ARG A 99 -6.30 -2.15 -22.63
C ARG A 99 -7.51 -1.46 -22.02
N GLU A 100 -8.72 -1.84 -22.44
CA GLU A 100 -9.96 -1.29 -21.89
C GLU A 100 -10.06 -1.50 -20.35
N SER A 101 -9.67 -2.69 -19.90
CA SER A 101 -9.67 -3.02 -18.47
C SER A 101 -8.66 -2.17 -17.69
N LEU A 102 -7.48 -1.94 -18.24
CA LEU A 102 -6.44 -1.10 -17.63
C LEU A 102 -6.88 0.37 -17.55
N GLU A 103 -7.45 0.92 -18.63
CA GLU A 103 -7.95 2.29 -18.64
C GLU A 103 -9.08 2.51 -17.62
N ARG A 104 -10.01 1.55 -17.51
CA ARG A 104 -11.06 1.59 -16.50
C ARG A 104 -10.49 1.60 -15.10
N PHE A 105 -9.54 0.71 -14.83
CA PHE A 105 -8.85 0.67 -13.54
C PHE A 105 -8.14 2.00 -13.24
N ALA A 106 -7.43 2.58 -14.19
CA ALA A 106 -6.70 3.83 -13.97
C ALA A 106 -7.63 4.97 -13.52
N ARG A 107 -8.80 5.11 -14.16
CA ARG A 107 -9.81 6.11 -13.78
C ARG A 107 -10.36 5.88 -12.36
N GLU A 108 -10.70 4.64 -12.03
CA GLU A 108 -11.23 4.30 -10.71
C GLU A 108 -10.16 4.41 -9.62
N TRP A 109 -8.91 4.08 -9.94
CA TRP A 109 -7.79 4.23 -9.03
C TRP A 109 -7.55 5.69 -8.63
N GLU A 110 -7.60 6.62 -9.58
CA GLU A 110 -7.47 8.06 -9.29
C GLU A 110 -8.54 8.55 -8.31
N ARG A 111 -9.78 8.20 -8.55
CA ARG A 111 -10.90 8.54 -7.67
C ARG A 111 -10.74 7.97 -6.27
N PHE A 112 -10.39 6.68 -6.20
CA PHE A 112 -10.19 5.99 -4.93
C PHE A 112 -9.03 6.59 -4.13
N ARG A 113 -7.89 6.79 -4.77
CA ARG A 113 -6.70 7.42 -4.20
C ARG A 113 -7.02 8.80 -3.62
N ASP A 114 -7.71 9.63 -4.38
CA ASP A 114 -8.04 10.99 -3.97
C ASP A 114 -9.02 10.99 -2.79
N SER A 115 -9.98 10.09 -2.78
CA SER A 115 -10.90 9.90 -1.65
C SER A 115 -10.18 9.46 -0.38
N VAL A 116 -9.29 8.47 -0.48
CA VAL A 116 -8.46 8.01 0.65
C VAL A 116 -7.58 9.15 1.17
N ASN A 117 -6.93 9.88 0.29
CA ASN A 117 -6.09 11.02 0.67
C ASN A 117 -6.89 12.12 1.38
N ALA A 118 -8.11 12.42 0.93
CA ALA A 118 -8.98 13.40 1.59
C ALA A 118 -9.33 12.96 3.02
N ILE A 119 -9.75 11.71 3.20
CA ILE A 119 -10.09 11.13 4.51
C ILE A 119 -8.90 11.17 5.48
N LEU A 120 -7.71 10.80 5.00
CA LEU A 120 -6.50 10.81 5.83
C LEU A 120 -6.09 12.23 6.24
N LYS A 121 -6.27 13.22 5.35
CA LYS A 121 -6.01 14.63 5.66
C LYS A 121 -6.96 15.18 6.73
N GLU A 122 -8.25 14.84 6.68
CA GLU A 122 -9.22 15.25 7.71
C GLU A 122 -8.82 14.74 9.09
N ARG A 123 -8.34 13.50 9.20
CA ARG A 123 -7.85 12.94 10.45
C ARG A 123 -6.69 13.76 11.02
N THR A 124 -5.72 14.14 10.18
CA THR A 124 -4.55 14.91 10.60
C THR A 124 -4.95 16.31 11.12
N THR A 125 -5.88 16.97 10.43
CA THR A 125 -6.38 18.30 10.83
C THR A 125 -7.16 18.22 12.14
N ARG A 126 -7.92 17.16 12.38
CA ARG A 126 -8.67 16.94 13.63
C ARG A 126 -7.74 16.68 14.82
N SER A 127 -6.66 15.93 14.63
CA SER A 127 -5.65 15.66 15.65
C SER A 127 -4.89 16.92 16.06
N SER A 128 -4.56 17.80 15.12
CA SER A 128 -3.86 19.06 15.39
C SER A 128 -4.74 20.05 16.18
N ARG A 129 -6.05 20.09 15.93
CA ARG A 129 -6.99 20.92 16.71
C ARG A 129 -7.20 20.44 18.14
N GLN A 130 -7.03 19.14 18.40
CA GLN A 130 -7.22 18.55 19.73
C GLN A 130 -6.04 18.81 20.67
N SER A 131 -4.86 19.08 20.12
CA SER A 131 -3.67 19.46 20.88
C SER A 131 -3.63 20.94 21.28
N GLU A 132 -4.54 21.76 20.77
CA GLU A 132 -4.65 23.19 21.10
C GLU A 132 -5.60 23.52 22.27
N PHE A 133 -6.18 22.52 22.94
CA PHE A 133 -6.92 22.79 24.16
C PHE A 133 -5.93 23.11 25.28
N PRO A 134 -5.98 24.32 25.86
CA PRO A 134 -5.14 24.65 27.00
C PRO A 134 -5.47 23.70 28.14
N SER A 135 -4.43 23.19 28.79
CA SER A 135 -4.56 22.40 30.01
C SER A 135 -5.48 23.10 31.01
N PRO A 136 -6.36 22.37 31.72
CA PRO A 136 -7.20 23.00 32.73
C PRO A 136 -6.31 23.72 33.73
N LEU A 137 -6.70 24.96 34.04
CA LEU A 137 -6.02 25.81 35.02
C LEU A 137 -5.80 25.02 36.31
N PRO A 138 -4.65 25.15 36.97
CA PRO A 138 -4.42 24.52 38.26
C PRO A 138 -5.49 25.03 39.24
N ALA A 139 -6.12 24.10 39.99
CA ALA A 139 -7.07 24.43 41.01
C ALA A 139 -6.46 25.45 41.99
N GLY A 140 -7.07 26.60 42.09
CA GLY A 140 -6.65 27.66 43.02
C GLY A 140 -6.60 27.14 44.47
N PRO A 141 -5.75 27.70 45.31
CA PRO A 141 -5.58 27.24 46.70
C PRO A 141 -6.92 27.31 47.43
N GLY A 142 -7.29 26.16 48.00
CA GLY A 142 -8.53 26.01 48.74
C GLY A 142 -8.69 27.07 49.85
N ARG A 143 -9.82 27.76 49.85
CA ARG A 143 -10.25 28.60 50.99
C ARG A 143 -10.43 27.68 52.20
N THR A 144 -9.53 27.80 53.15
CA THR A 144 -9.72 27.28 54.51
C THR A 144 -10.88 28.00 55.14
N LEU A 145 -12.00 27.29 55.33
CA LEU A 145 -13.09 27.74 56.16
C LEU A 145 -12.60 27.75 57.61
N SER A 146 -12.39 28.95 58.12
CA SER A 146 -12.10 29.18 59.51
C SER A 146 -13.29 28.72 60.35
N ALA A 147 -13.07 27.76 61.26
CA ALA A 147 -14.05 27.33 62.22
C ALA A 147 -14.35 28.43 63.24
N ALA A 148 -15.63 28.77 63.41
CA ALA A 148 -16.08 29.68 64.46
C ALA A 148 -15.98 29.00 65.84
N PRO A 149 -15.63 29.73 66.88
CA PRO A 149 -15.53 29.18 68.23
C PRO A 149 -16.90 28.97 68.84
N PRO A 150 -17.06 28.00 69.76
CA PRO A 150 -18.34 27.71 70.38
C PRO A 150 -18.70 28.83 71.40
N ARG A 151 -19.97 29.29 71.37
CA ARG A 151 -20.52 30.16 72.31
C ARG A 151 -20.95 29.35 73.58
N ARG A 152 -20.58 29.89 74.73
CA ARG A 152 -21.06 29.41 76.00
C ARG A 152 -22.55 29.76 76.26
#